data_f5f774e8f93bd2babc301842e1b6185a
#
_entry.id   f5f774e8f93bd2babc301842e1b6185a
#
_cell.length_a   1.000
_cell.length_b   1.000
_cell.length_c   1.000
_cell.angle_alpha   90.00
_cell.angle_beta   90.00
_cell.angle_gamma   90.00
#
_symmetry.space_group_name_H-M   'P 1'
#
loop_
_entity.id
_entity.type
_entity.pdbx_description
1 polymer ?
#
loop_
_entity_poly.entity_id
_entity_poly.type
_entity_poly.pdbx_seq_one_letter_code
_entity_poly.pdbx_strand_id
1 'polypeptide(L)'
;MRLSEIGQQLRAFRLESGMRADEIAARLGVSRAALYRYEKGEVIKLDTVQRLAELLKVSPLTLLGIGVEYYSRPLSFFERVRQVEEEADQILQISDPVAYLVTSPEYDSILARAIAEQVENKQLIEQYQEIFTARRESYRLRRPTMITMLSEQSIERFLQRGVGEAITMSDELRTEARKVAAMEIGRIAELIEAEPIGLQFSLLADVESTTNCILMRGRERMMLAINPFRCDMSPAATTGVSLVTSAPEAVNAHQRVIEVLWAESCKGKEAAERLRSLLAQHAIQ
;
A
#
# COMPACT_ATOMS: atom_id res chain seq x y z
N MET A 1 -23.47 -4.60 0.04
CA MET A 1 -22.55 -5.04 -1.04
C MET A 1 -22.98 -4.33 -2.32
N ARG A 2 -22.09 -3.53 -2.91
CA ARG A 2 -22.38 -2.74 -4.12
C ARG A 2 -21.79 -3.45 -5.33
N LEU A 3 -22.46 -3.35 -6.49
CA LEU A 3 -21.95 -3.93 -7.75
C LEU A 3 -20.58 -3.36 -8.14
N SER A 4 -20.31 -2.08 -7.82
CA SER A 4 -19.01 -1.45 -8.03
C SER A 4 -17.88 -2.15 -7.25
N GLU A 5 -18.15 -2.62 -6.04
CA GLU A 5 -17.17 -3.34 -5.21
C GLU A 5 -16.81 -4.69 -5.83
N ILE A 6 -17.81 -5.42 -6.36
CA ILE A 6 -17.57 -6.68 -7.09
C ILE A 6 -16.70 -6.43 -8.32
N GLY A 7 -16.96 -5.35 -9.05
CA GLY A 7 -16.17 -4.97 -10.22
C GLY A 7 -14.74 -4.61 -9.87
N GLN A 8 -14.52 -3.88 -8.79
CA GLN A 8 -13.18 -3.55 -8.29
C GLN A 8 -12.39 -4.80 -7.90
N GLN A 9 -13.02 -5.73 -7.19
CA GLN A 9 -12.40 -7.00 -6.82
C GLN A 9 -12.09 -7.86 -8.06
N LEU A 10 -12.99 -7.91 -9.03
CA LEU A 10 -12.75 -8.61 -10.29
C LEU A 10 -11.49 -8.08 -10.99
N ARG A 11 -11.28 -6.77 -11.02
CA ARG A 11 -10.07 -6.16 -11.56
C ARG A 11 -8.82 -6.57 -10.77
N ALA A 12 -8.86 -6.54 -9.45
CA ALA A 12 -7.74 -6.93 -8.60
C ALA A 12 -7.36 -8.42 -8.80
N PHE A 13 -8.35 -9.33 -8.84
CA PHE A 13 -8.11 -10.74 -9.08
C PHE A 13 -7.66 -11.05 -10.52
N ARG A 14 -8.11 -10.26 -11.51
CA ARG A 14 -7.54 -10.38 -12.86
C ARG A 14 -6.05 -10.05 -12.87
N LEU A 15 -5.64 -8.96 -12.22
CA LEU A 15 -4.22 -8.60 -12.09
C LEU A 15 -3.43 -9.68 -11.34
N GLU A 16 -4.01 -10.24 -10.27
CA GLU A 16 -3.44 -11.36 -9.51
C GLU A 16 -3.22 -12.59 -10.37
N SER A 17 -4.20 -12.96 -11.22
CA SER A 17 -4.09 -14.13 -12.10
C SER A 17 -3.01 -13.98 -13.17
N GLY A 18 -2.57 -12.75 -13.48
CA GLY A 18 -1.64 -12.44 -14.55
C GLY A 18 -2.21 -12.62 -15.95
N MET A 19 -3.51 -12.92 -16.07
CA MET A 19 -4.18 -13.09 -17.37
C MET A 19 -4.55 -11.74 -17.97
N ARG A 20 -4.44 -11.65 -19.28
CA ARG A 20 -4.87 -10.46 -20.01
C ARG A 20 -6.39 -10.40 -20.09
N ALA A 21 -6.94 -9.19 -20.20
CA ALA A 21 -8.39 -8.98 -20.27
C ALA A 21 -9.03 -9.66 -21.51
N ASP A 22 -8.33 -9.67 -22.62
CA ASP A 22 -8.77 -10.36 -23.84
C ASP A 22 -8.81 -11.89 -23.66
N GLU A 23 -7.87 -12.46 -22.93
CA GLU A 23 -7.84 -13.89 -22.64
C GLU A 23 -9.00 -14.31 -21.72
N ILE A 24 -9.24 -13.55 -20.64
CA ILE A 24 -10.37 -13.80 -19.74
C ILE A 24 -11.70 -13.68 -20.50
N ALA A 25 -11.86 -12.61 -21.28
CA ALA A 25 -13.07 -12.39 -22.08
C ALA A 25 -13.33 -13.55 -23.05
N ALA A 26 -12.29 -14.03 -23.76
CA ALA A 26 -12.39 -15.17 -24.68
C ALA A 26 -12.82 -16.45 -23.95
N ARG A 27 -12.23 -16.76 -22.78
CA ARG A 27 -12.58 -17.96 -22.00
C ARG A 27 -14.00 -17.90 -21.41
N LEU A 28 -14.49 -16.69 -21.11
CA LEU A 28 -15.86 -16.49 -20.64
C LEU A 28 -16.90 -16.44 -21.79
N GLY A 29 -16.46 -16.30 -23.03
CA GLY A 29 -17.35 -16.11 -24.17
C GLY A 29 -18.02 -14.73 -24.20
N VAL A 30 -17.35 -13.70 -23.66
CA VAL A 30 -17.82 -12.30 -23.65
C VAL A 30 -16.85 -11.40 -24.41
N SER A 31 -17.27 -10.19 -24.77
CA SER A 31 -16.35 -9.21 -25.35
C SER A 31 -15.44 -8.60 -24.27
N ARG A 32 -14.22 -8.15 -24.68
CA ARG A 32 -13.33 -7.39 -23.79
C ARG A 32 -14.02 -6.15 -23.19
N ALA A 33 -14.86 -5.48 -23.99
CA ALA A 33 -15.65 -4.35 -23.51
C ALA A 33 -16.65 -4.75 -22.41
N ALA A 34 -17.27 -5.94 -22.52
CA ALA A 34 -18.16 -6.45 -21.46
C ALA A 34 -17.40 -6.74 -20.17
N LEU A 35 -16.20 -7.33 -20.25
CA LEU A 35 -15.34 -7.55 -19.08
C LEU A 35 -15.02 -6.22 -18.36
N TYR A 36 -14.61 -5.18 -19.09
CA TYR A 36 -14.36 -3.87 -18.50
C TYR A 36 -15.61 -3.21 -17.91
N ARG A 37 -16.81 -3.46 -18.45
CA ARG A 37 -18.06 -3.01 -17.83
C ARG A 37 -18.33 -3.74 -16.52
N TYR A 38 -18.05 -5.04 -16.46
CA TYR A 38 -18.12 -5.80 -15.20
C TYR A 38 -17.16 -5.24 -14.15
N GLU A 39 -15.93 -4.90 -14.53
CA GLU A 39 -14.95 -4.26 -13.65
C GLU A 39 -15.39 -2.85 -13.16
N LYS A 40 -16.30 -2.20 -13.91
CA LYS A 40 -16.91 -0.92 -13.52
C LYS A 40 -18.21 -1.07 -12.69
N GLY A 41 -18.60 -2.30 -12.38
CA GLY A 41 -19.77 -2.58 -11.53
C GLY A 41 -21.08 -2.74 -12.28
N GLU A 42 -21.06 -3.11 -13.57
CA GLU A 42 -22.31 -3.56 -14.21
C GLU A 42 -22.75 -4.92 -13.66
N VAL A 43 -24.06 -5.18 -13.79
CA VAL A 43 -24.69 -6.42 -13.34
C VAL A 43 -24.04 -7.64 -14.02
N ILE A 44 -23.55 -8.57 -13.20
CA ILE A 44 -22.98 -9.83 -13.65
C ILE A 44 -23.95 -10.95 -13.28
N LYS A 45 -24.23 -11.85 -14.21
CA LYS A 45 -25.05 -13.03 -13.94
C LYS A 45 -24.30 -13.99 -12.99
N LEU A 46 -25.03 -14.69 -12.13
CA LEU A 46 -24.46 -15.59 -11.12
C LEU A 46 -23.62 -16.72 -11.77
N ASP A 47 -24.05 -17.27 -12.89
CA ASP A 47 -23.26 -18.26 -13.63
C ASP A 47 -21.94 -17.69 -14.17
N THR A 48 -21.94 -16.42 -14.57
CA THR A 48 -20.72 -15.71 -14.99
C THR A 48 -19.79 -15.47 -13.81
N VAL A 49 -20.33 -15.13 -12.62
CA VAL A 49 -19.55 -15.03 -11.37
C VAL A 49 -18.87 -16.36 -11.05
N GLN A 50 -19.60 -17.47 -11.14
CA GLN A 50 -19.05 -18.80 -10.89
C GLN A 50 -17.91 -19.13 -11.87
N ARG A 51 -18.13 -18.94 -13.17
CA ARG A 51 -17.10 -19.18 -14.20
C ARG A 51 -15.88 -18.27 -14.05
N LEU A 52 -16.09 -17.00 -13.64
CA LEU A 52 -15.01 -16.08 -13.31
C LEU A 52 -14.20 -16.56 -12.12
N ALA A 53 -14.88 -17.00 -11.06
CA ALA A 53 -14.24 -17.51 -9.84
C ALA A 53 -13.38 -18.75 -10.14
N GLU A 54 -13.89 -19.68 -10.91
CA GLU A 54 -13.17 -20.87 -11.38
C GLU A 54 -11.93 -20.49 -12.23
N LEU A 55 -12.10 -19.56 -13.17
CA LEU A 55 -11.03 -19.09 -14.04
C LEU A 55 -9.92 -18.37 -13.28
N LEU A 56 -10.30 -17.53 -12.30
CA LEU A 56 -9.39 -16.75 -11.48
C LEU A 56 -8.87 -17.54 -10.26
N LYS A 57 -9.35 -18.77 -10.06
CA LYS A 57 -8.99 -19.68 -8.94
C LYS A 57 -9.26 -19.07 -7.55
N VAL A 58 -10.38 -18.40 -7.43
CA VAL A 58 -10.87 -17.83 -6.16
C VAL A 58 -12.24 -18.43 -5.83
N SER A 59 -12.70 -18.33 -4.57
CA SER A 59 -14.06 -18.73 -4.26
C SER A 59 -15.06 -17.72 -4.83
N PRO A 60 -16.27 -18.14 -5.25
CA PRO A 60 -17.32 -17.21 -5.64
C PRO A 60 -17.66 -16.19 -4.55
N LEU A 61 -17.61 -16.59 -3.27
CA LEU A 61 -17.84 -15.69 -2.13
C LEU A 61 -16.76 -14.62 -2.04
N THR A 62 -15.49 -14.98 -2.23
CA THR A 62 -14.39 -14.03 -2.26
C THR A 62 -14.55 -13.04 -3.41
N LEU A 63 -14.93 -13.51 -4.61
CA LEU A 63 -15.20 -12.62 -5.74
C LEU A 63 -16.40 -11.68 -5.49
N LEU A 64 -17.34 -12.08 -4.66
CA LEU A 64 -18.46 -11.27 -4.21
C LEU A 64 -18.13 -10.36 -3.00
N GLY A 65 -16.89 -10.33 -2.53
CA GLY A 65 -16.49 -9.49 -1.41
C GLY A 65 -16.83 -10.03 -0.03
N ILE A 66 -17.04 -11.33 0.07
CA ILE A 66 -17.36 -12.02 1.32
C ILE A 66 -16.16 -12.89 1.70
N GLY A 67 -15.49 -12.57 2.81
CA GLY A 67 -14.38 -13.37 3.34
C GLY A 67 -13.02 -12.67 3.24
N VAL A 68 -11.98 -13.44 2.95
CA VAL A 68 -10.59 -12.98 2.87
C VAL A 68 -10.11 -13.03 1.42
N GLU A 69 -9.55 -11.93 0.98
CA GLU A 69 -8.90 -11.81 -0.33
C GLU A 69 -7.40 -12.03 -0.14
N TYR A 70 -6.78 -12.87 -0.97
CA TYR A 70 -5.34 -13.14 -0.94
C TYR A 70 -4.68 -12.69 -2.24
N TYR A 71 -3.50 -12.05 -2.12
CA TYR A 71 -2.72 -11.55 -3.25
C TYR A 71 -1.26 -11.97 -3.10
N SER A 72 -0.71 -12.65 -4.10
CA SER A 72 0.70 -13.01 -4.18
C SER A 72 1.51 -12.04 -5.02
N ARG A 73 0.82 -11.17 -5.78
CA ARG A 73 1.45 -10.15 -6.63
C ARG A 73 1.28 -8.76 -6.02
N PRO A 74 2.39 -8.03 -5.80
CA PRO A 74 2.32 -6.67 -5.26
C PRO A 74 1.39 -5.74 -6.06
N LEU A 75 1.42 -5.83 -7.40
CA LEU A 75 0.59 -4.96 -8.26
C LEU A 75 -0.91 -5.11 -7.97
N SER A 76 -1.41 -6.35 -7.86
CA SER A 76 -2.83 -6.62 -7.58
C SER A 76 -3.22 -6.19 -6.18
N PHE A 77 -2.34 -6.41 -5.21
CA PHE A 77 -2.54 -5.94 -3.84
C PHE A 77 -2.63 -4.41 -3.76
N PHE A 78 -1.66 -3.69 -4.36
CA PHE A 78 -1.67 -2.22 -4.32
C PHE A 78 -2.84 -1.62 -5.09
N GLU A 79 -3.27 -2.24 -6.19
CA GLU A 79 -4.51 -1.84 -6.86
C GLU A 79 -5.73 -2.03 -5.96
N ARG A 80 -5.79 -3.15 -5.20
CA ARG A 80 -6.88 -3.37 -4.25
C ARG A 80 -6.87 -2.37 -3.09
N VAL A 81 -5.71 -2.08 -2.53
CA VAL A 81 -5.55 -1.06 -1.48
C VAL A 81 -5.99 0.31 -1.99
N ARG A 82 -5.59 0.70 -3.21
CA ARG A 82 -6.02 1.95 -3.84
C ARG A 82 -7.54 2.09 -3.86
N GLN A 83 -8.25 1.03 -4.28
CA GLN A 83 -9.72 1.01 -4.34
C GLN A 83 -10.36 1.21 -2.97
N VAL A 84 -9.79 0.59 -1.93
CA VAL A 84 -10.29 0.73 -0.55
C VAL A 84 -9.97 2.12 0.02
N GLU A 85 -8.77 2.64 -0.23
CA GLU A 85 -8.35 3.99 0.18
C GLU A 85 -9.23 5.08 -0.42
N GLU A 86 -9.70 4.91 -1.66
CA GLU A 86 -10.60 5.86 -2.32
C GLU A 86 -11.96 6.01 -1.62
N GLU A 87 -12.38 5.04 -0.83
CA GLU A 87 -13.63 5.06 -0.08
C GLU A 87 -13.42 5.34 1.42
N ALA A 88 -12.17 5.35 1.89
CA ALA A 88 -11.84 5.51 3.29
C ALA A 88 -11.98 6.96 3.76
N ASP A 89 -12.57 7.15 4.93
CA ASP A 89 -12.60 8.43 5.67
C ASP A 89 -11.51 8.50 6.74
N GLN A 90 -10.98 7.32 7.14
CA GLN A 90 -9.87 7.19 8.09
C GLN A 90 -8.95 6.04 7.69
N ILE A 91 -7.64 6.27 7.82
CA ILE A 91 -6.57 5.30 7.59
C ILE A 91 -5.71 5.21 8.86
N LEU A 92 -5.65 4.03 9.47
CA LEU A 92 -4.78 3.71 10.60
C LEU A 92 -3.76 2.71 10.10
N GLN A 93 -2.47 3.02 10.21
CA GLN A 93 -1.45 2.12 9.67
C GLN A 93 -0.20 2.01 10.55
N ILE A 94 0.36 0.81 10.55
CA ILE A 94 1.75 0.56 10.92
C ILE A 94 2.51 0.47 9.59
N SER A 95 3.40 1.41 9.34
CA SER A 95 4.06 1.56 8.04
C SER A 95 5.57 1.57 8.19
N ASP A 96 6.23 1.08 7.17
CA ASP A 96 7.66 0.86 7.15
C ASP A 96 8.26 1.22 5.78
N PRO A 97 9.26 2.07 5.70
CA PRO A 97 9.80 3.00 6.72
C PRO A 97 9.10 4.35 6.75
N VAL A 98 8.23 4.64 5.75
CA VAL A 98 7.53 5.90 5.56
C VAL A 98 6.07 5.69 5.17
N ALA A 99 5.22 6.68 5.44
CA ALA A 99 3.85 6.71 4.98
C ALA A 99 3.80 7.14 3.51
N TYR A 100 3.68 6.18 2.59
CA TYR A 100 3.77 6.43 1.15
C TYR A 100 2.88 7.58 0.66
N LEU A 101 1.64 7.68 1.15
CA LEU A 101 0.66 8.67 0.70
C LEU A 101 1.10 10.14 0.88
N VAL A 102 2.07 10.38 1.75
CA VAL A 102 2.62 11.72 2.03
C VAL A 102 4.08 11.90 1.65
N THR A 103 4.68 10.95 0.94
CA THR A 103 6.05 11.09 0.44
C THR A 103 6.15 12.16 -0.65
N SER A 104 7.37 12.62 -0.91
CA SER A 104 7.65 13.65 -1.92
C SER A 104 7.69 13.09 -3.35
N PRO A 105 7.63 13.94 -4.38
CA PRO A 105 7.89 13.53 -5.76
C PRO A 105 9.32 12.98 -5.97
N GLU A 106 10.29 13.47 -5.20
CA GLU A 106 11.68 13.01 -5.23
C GLU A 106 11.79 11.54 -4.81
N TYR A 107 11.00 11.12 -3.80
CA TYR A 107 10.89 9.73 -3.40
C TYR A 107 10.49 8.82 -4.59
N ASP A 108 9.45 9.20 -5.33
CA ASP A 108 9.00 8.44 -6.50
C ASP A 108 10.03 8.42 -7.62
N SER A 109 10.70 9.56 -7.85
CA SER A 109 11.72 9.66 -8.88
C SER A 109 12.88 8.69 -8.63
N ILE A 110 13.36 8.65 -7.38
CA ILE A 110 14.43 7.71 -6.99
C ILE A 110 13.95 6.27 -7.09
N LEU A 111 12.76 5.96 -6.58
CA LEU A 111 12.22 4.62 -6.61
C LEU A 111 12.02 4.11 -8.04
N ALA A 112 11.49 4.94 -8.92
CA ALA A 112 11.30 4.59 -10.33
C ALA A 112 12.63 4.32 -11.04
N ARG A 113 13.67 5.14 -10.81
CA ARG A 113 15.02 4.95 -11.36
C ARG A 113 15.64 3.65 -10.84
N ALA A 114 15.51 3.39 -9.55
CA ALA A 114 16.03 2.17 -8.92
C ALA A 114 15.36 0.90 -9.48
N ILE A 115 14.05 0.93 -9.67
CA ILE A 115 13.32 -0.20 -10.28
C ILE A 115 13.75 -0.37 -11.76
N ALA A 116 13.93 0.72 -12.50
CA ALA A 116 14.32 0.68 -13.90
C ALA A 116 15.73 0.09 -14.14
N GLU A 117 16.64 0.16 -13.15
CA GLU A 117 17.94 -0.51 -13.23
C GLU A 117 17.82 -2.05 -13.14
N GLN A 118 16.73 -2.59 -12.59
CA GLN A 118 16.54 -4.03 -12.39
C GLN A 118 15.48 -4.69 -13.26
N VAL A 119 14.47 -3.94 -13.69
CA VAL A 119 13.29 -4.48 -14.36
C VAL A 119 13.25 -4.01 -15.80
N GLU A 120 13.42 -4.94 -16.74
CA GLU A 120 13.32 -4.65 -18.17
C GLU A 120 11.86 -4.40 -18.63
N ASN A 121 10.88 -4.89 -17.88
CA ASN A 121 9.46 -4.77 -18.24
C ASN A 121 8.92 -3.37 -17.95
N LYS A 122 9.07 -2.47 -18.91
CA LYS A 122 8.59 -1.08 -18.80
C LYS A 122 7.09 -0.98 -18.50
N GLN A 123 6.27 -1.86 -19.10
CA GLN A 123 4.82 -1.85 -18.87
C GLN A 123 4.48 -2.15 -17.40
N LEU A 124 5.23 -3.03 -16.74
CA LEU A 124 5.05 -3.30 -15.31
C LEU A 124 5.38 -2.06 -14.47
N ILE A 125 6.48 -1.37 -14.79
CA ILE A 125 6.88 -0.14 -14.10
C ILE A 125 5.81 0.94 -14.26
N GLU A 126 5.30 1.15 -15.47
CA GLU A 126 4.23 2.12 -15.77
C GLU A 126 2.95 1.82 -14.95
N GLN A 127 2.52 0.55 -14.91
CA GLN A 127 1.36 0.15 -14.10
C GLN A 127 1.53 0.44 -12.60
N TYR A 128 2.73 0.21 -12.06
CA TYR A 128 3.03 0.56 -10.67
C TYR A 128 2.95 2.07 -10.46
N GLN A 129 3.58 2.85 -11.32
CA GLN A 129 3.56 4.31 -11.23
C GLN A 129 2.14 4.87 -11.32
N GLU A 130 1.30 4.33 -12.21
CA GLU A 130 -0.11 4.72 -12.32
C GLU A 130 -0.88 4.47 -11.02
N ILE A 131 -0.73 3.28 -10.42
CA ILE A 131 -1.42 2.93 -9.17
C ILE A 131 -0.94 3.85 -8.02
N PHE A 132 0.36 4.03 -7.86
CA PHE A 132 0.91 4.81 -6.78
C PHE A 132 0.60 6.31 -6.92
N THR A 133 0.64 6.85 -8.14
CA THR A 133 0.22 8.21 -8.43
C THR A 133 -1.26 8.42 -8.09
N ALA A 134 -2.13 7.50 -8.55
CA ALA A 134 -3.56 7.57 -8.27
C ALA A 134 -3.87 7.51 -6.77
N ARG A 135 -3.17 6.67 -5.98
CA ARG A 135 -3.31 6.62 -4.52
C ARG A 135 -3.00 7.96 -3.87
N ARG A 136 -1.87 8.57 -4.23
CA ARG A 136 -1.46 9.87 -3.68
C ARG A 136 -2.39 11.00 -4.08
N GLU A 137 -2.83 11.03 -5.34
CA GLU A 137 -3.79 12.04 -5.82
C GLU A 137 -5.13 11.92 -5.08
N SER A 138 -5.65 10.69 -4.91
CA SER A 138 -6.87 10.44 -4.14
C SER A 138 -6.72 10.94 -2.69
N TYR A 139 -5.59 10.65 -2.03
CA TYR A 139 -5.31 11.16 -0.68
C TYR A 139 -5.28 12.70 -0.63
N ARG A 140 -4.61 13.35 -1.59
CA ARG A 140 -4.54 14.82 -1.65
C ARG A 140 -5.90 15.49 -1.84
N LEU A 141 -6.77 14.88 -2.64
CA LEU A 141 -8.12 15.40 -2.92
C LEU A 141 -9.08 15.18 -1.75
N ARG A 142 -9.08 14.00 -1.17
CA ARG A 142 -10.06 13.59 -0.15
C ARG A 142 -9.62 13.89 1.27
N ARG A 143 -8.32 13.87 1.53
CA ARG A 143 -7.71 14.09 2.85
C ARG A 143 -8.37 13.29 3.97
N PRO A 144 -8.49 11.95 3.86
CA PRO A 144 -8.96 11.15 4.97
C PRO A 144 -8.05 11.37 6.18
N THR A 145 -8.59 11.21 7.38
CA THR A 145 -7.75 11.22 8.58
C THR A 145 -6.75 10.07 8.51
N MET A 146 -5.47 10.37 8.64
CA MET A 146 -4.41 9.36 8.64
C MET A 146 -3.62 9.38 9.93
N ILE A 147 -3.50 8.21 10.55
CA ILE A 147 -2.69 7.96 11.74
C ILE A 147 -1.66 6.90 11.39
N THR A 148 -0.39 7.24 11.52
CA THR A 148 0.72 6.36 11.11
C THR A 148 1.69 6.14 12.26
N MET A 149 1.99 4.88 12.53
CA MET A 149 3.06 4.49 13.43
C MET A 149 4.26 4.01 12.61
N LEU A 150 5.43 4.52 12.91
CA LEU A 150 6.70 4.23 12.25
C LEU A 150 7.67 3.58 13.22
N SER A 151 8.38 2.54 12.81
CA SER A 151 9.42 1.90 13.60
C SER A 151 10.73 2.69 13.50
N GLU A 152 11.37 3.01 14.64
CA GLU A 152 12.69 3.66 14.66
C GLU A 152 13.74 2.81 13.94
N GLN A 153 13.74 1.50 14.14
CA GLN A 153 14.70 0.59 13.48
C GLN A 153 14.55 0.60 11.96
N SER A 154 13.31 0.69 11.47
CA SER A 154 13.07 0.80 10.02
C SER A 154 13.51 2.14 9.48
N ILE A 155 13.35 3.21 10.23
CA ILE A 155 13.85 4.55 9.89
C ILE A 155 15.38 4.55 9.83
N GLU A 156 16.07 3.93 10.81
CA GLU A 156 17.53 3.80 10.79
C GLU A 156 18.01 3.06 9.54
N ARG A 157 17.42 1.91 9.23
CA ARG A 157 17.75 1.17 8.01
C ARG A 157 17.52 2.00 6.76
N PHE A 158 16.41 2.74 6.71
CA PHE A 158 16.08 3.61 5.61
C PHE A 158 17.08 4.76 5.42
N LEU A 159 17.54 5.38 6.49
CA LEU A 159 18.60 6.40 6.46
C LEU A 159 19.96 5.83 6.01
N GLN A 160 20.27 4.59 6.42
CA GLN A 160 21.50 3.92 6.02
C GLN A 160 21.52 3.48 4.56
N ARG A 161 20.38 2.95 4.07
CA ARG A 161 20.27 2.31 2.76
C ARG A 161 19.59 3.15 1.70
N GLY A 162 18.80 4.16 2.08
CA GLY A 162 18.08 5.04 1.17
C GLY A 162 16.76 4.45 0.64
N VAL A 163 16.10 5.21 -0.20
CA VAL A 163 14.90 4.79 -0.93
C VAL A 163 15.23 3.57 -1.79
N GLY A 164 14.36 2.56 -1.80
CA GLY A 164 14.63 1.30 -2.49
C GLY A 164 15.70 0.45 -1.77
N GLU A 165 15.63 0.37 -0.45
CA GLU A 165 16.59 -0.33 0.43
C GLU A 165 16.98 -1.72 -0.09
N ALA A 166 16.00 -2.51 -0.53
CA ALA A 166 16.20 -3.88 -1.00
C ALA A 166 16.51 -3.97 -2.51
N ILE A 167 16.54 -2.85 -3.22
CA ILE A 167 16.83 -2.79 -4.65
C ILE A 167 18.33 -2.64 -4.85
N THR A 168 18.96 -3.53 -5.63
CA THR A 168 20.34 -3.33 -6.09
C THR A 168 20.35 -2.19 -7.10
N MET A 169 21.23 -1.21 -6.92
CA MET A 169 21.34 -0.04 -7.78
C MET A 169 22.80 0.45 -7.80
N SER A 170 23.13 1.34 -8.74
CA SER A 170 24.43 1.98 -8.84
C SER A 170 24.78 2.78 -7.57
N ASP A 171 26.07 2.96 -7.27
CA ASP A 171 26.53 3.70 -6.08
C ASP A 171 26.13 5.18 -6.12
N GLU A 172 26.11 5.78 -7.32
CA GLU A 172 25.62 7.14 -7.52
C GLU A 172 24.13 7.25 -7.13
N LEU A 173 23.29 6.34 -7.64
CA LEU A 173 21.86 6.34 -7.34
C LEU A 173 21.62 6.02 -5.85
N ARG A 174 22.42 5.14 -5.24
CA ARG A 174 22.37 4.84 -3.81
C ARG A 174 22.65 6.07 -2.96
N THR A 175 23.63 6.88 -3.37
CA THR A 175 23.95 8.14 -2.68
C THR A 175 22.79 9.14 -2.76
N GLU A 176 22.17 9.29 -3.93
CA GLU A 176 20.97 10.12 -4.09
C GLU A 176 19.79 9.57 -3.25
N ALA A 177 19.57 8.26 -3.28
CA ALA A 177 18.53 7.58 -2.52
C ALA A 177 18.63 7.83 -1.01
N ARG A 178 19.85 7.86 -0.46
CA ARG A 178 20.09 8.20 0.96
C ARG A 178 19.77 9.67 1.26
N LYS A 179 20.12 10.59 0.37
CA LYS A 179 19.76 12.01 0.52
C LYS A 179 18.26 12.21 0.54
N VAL A 180 17.53 11.55 -0.36
CA VAL A 180 16.06 11.62 -0.38
C VAL A 180 15.45 10.96 0.86
N ALA A 181 16.01 9.84 1.34
CA ALA A 181 15.56 9.24 2.59
C ALA A 181 15.70 10.20 3.79
N ALA A 182 16.85 10.89 3.91
CA ALA A 182 17.05 11.90 4.95
C ALA A 182 16.06 13.07 4.83
N MET A 183 15.79 13.53 3.61
CA MET A 183 14.79 14.58 3.34
C MET A 183 13.38 14.13 3.77
N GLU A 184 12.97 12.89 3.45
CA GLU A 184 11.66 12.37 3.85
C GLU A 184 11.50 12.30 5.36
N ILE A 185 12.50 11.82 6.08
CA ILE A 185 12.46 11.76 7.55
C ILE A 185 12.43 13.18 8.16
N GLY A 186 13.17 14.14 7.58
CA GLY A 186 13.10 15.54 7.96
C GLY A 186 11.69 16.11 7.81
N ARG A 187 11.03 15.83 6.69
CA ARG A 187 9.63 16.25 6.44
C ARG A 187 8.64 15.60 7.43
N ILE A 188 8.85 14.33 7.78
CA ILE A 188 8.01 13.68 8.81
C ILE A 188 8.18 14.39 10.17
N ALA A 189 9.40 14.75 10.55
CA ALA A 189 9.64 15.51 11.78
C ALA A 189 8.92 16.87 11.76
N GLU A 190 8.96 17.60 10.64
CA GLU A 190 8.24 18.86 10.45
C GLU A 190 6.71 18.66 10.52
N LEU A 191 6.17 17.59 9.92
CA LEU A 191 4.75 17.27 9.99
C LEU A 191 4.29 16.92 11.40
N ILE A 192 5.12 16.23 12.19
CA ILE A 192 4.85 15.95 13.61
C ILE A 192 4.75 17.24 14.40
N GLU A 193 5.64 18.21 14.17
CA GLU A 193 5.64 19.49 14.87
C GLU A 193 4.51 20.43 14.44
N ALA A 194 4.18 20.41 13.14
CA ALA A 194 3.12 21.25 12.58
C ALA A 194 1.72 20.79 12.97
N GLU A 195 1.56 19.53 13.40
CA GLU A 195 0.29 18.92 13.82
C GLU A 195 -0.88 19.23 12.86
N PRO A 196 -0.74 18.97 11.54
CA PRO A 196 -1.79 19.31 10.60
C PRO A 196 -3.06 18.49 10.88
N ILE A 197 -4.22 19.14 10.72
CA ILE A 197 -5.51 18.50 10.96
C ILE A 197 -5.65 17.23 10.10
N GLY A 198 -5.97 16.11 10.76
CA GLY A 198 -6.22 14.84 10.10
C GLY A 198 -4.97 14.03 9.73
N LEU A 199 -3.77 14.46 10.13
CA LEU A 199 -2.53 13.72 9.91
C LEU A 199 -1.72 13.63 11.20
N GLN A 200 -1.49 12.41 11.68
CA GLN A 200 -0.74 12.15 12.90
C GLN A 200 0.30 11.07 12.69
N PHE A 201 1.46 11.27 13.31
CA PHE A 201 2.54 10.28 13.34
C PHE A 201 2.93 9.96 14.77
N SER A 202 3.42 8.73 14.97
CA SER A 202 4.10 8.33 16.20
C SER A 202 5.25 7.40 15.91
N LEU A 203 6.17 7.27 16.84
CA LEU A 203 7.34 6.40 16.74
C LEU A 203 7.23 5.23 17.72
N LEU A 204 7.49 4.04 17.20
CA LEU A 204 7.67 2.80 17.96
C LEU A 204 9.16 2.64 18.22
N ALA A 205 9.60 2.98 19.44
CA ALA A 205 11.02 3.03 19.79
C ALA A 205 11.61 1.64 20.05
N ASP A 206 10.93 0.84 20.86
CA ASP A 206 11.43 -0.44 21.36
C ASP A 206 10.63 -1.64 20.87
N VAL A 207 9.69 -1.41 19.96
CA VAL A 207 8.82 -2.45 19.41
C VAL A 207 9.11 -2.62 17.93
N GLU A 208 9.68 -3.77 17.60
CA GLU A 208 9.77 -4.17 16.20
C GLU A 208 8.35 -4.53 15.73
N SER A 209 7.82 -3.72 14.81
CA SER A 209 6.56 -4.09 14.17
C SER A 209 6.78 -5.33 13.31
N THR A 210 6.17 -6.42 13.71
CA THR A 210 6.28 -7.69 12.99
C THR A 210 5.40 -7.74 11.75
N THR A 211 4.48 -6.78 11.60
CA THR A 211 3.49 -6.84 10.51
C THR A 211 3.06 -5.44 10.08
N ASN A 212 3.35 -5.09 8.84
CA ASN A 212 2.75 -3.92 8.22
C ASN A 212 1.26 -4.18 7.98
N CYS A 213 0.41 -3.37 8.57
CA CYS A 213 -1.03 -3.45 8.39
C CYS A 213 -1.66 -2.07 8.23
N ILE A 214 -2.77 -2.04 7.51
CA ILE A 214 -3.55 -0.84 7.25
C ILE A 214 -5.01 -1.15 7.60
N LEU A 215 -5.58 -0.42 8.54
CA LEU A 215 -7.01 -0.39 8.81
C LEU A 215 -7.61 0.84 8.11
N MET A 216 -8.56 0.62 7.22
CA MET A 216 -9.23 1.66 6.45
C MET A 216 -10.71 1.67 6.79
N ARG A 217 -11.18 2.75 7.39
CA ARG A 217 -12.57 2.94 7.75
C ARG A 217 -13.28 3.70 6.65
N GLY A 218 -14.19 3.04 5.94
CA GLY A 218 -15.14 3.66 5.05
C GLY A 218 -16.49 3.88 5.75
N ARG A 219 -17.48 4.37 5.00
CA ARG A 219 -18.82 4.68 5.52
C ARG A 219 -19.58 3.46 6.03
N GLU A 220 -19.43 2.32 5.38
CA GLU A 220 -20.24 1.12 5.65
C GLU A 220 -19.46 0.05 6.42
N ARG A 221 -18.13 0.01 6.27
CA ARG A 221 -17.30 -1.03 6.85
C ARG A 221 -15.86 -0.57 7.09
N MET A 222 -15.17 -1.34 7.91
CA MET A 222 -13.74 -1.25 8.08
C MET A 222 -13.07 -2.40 7.33
N MET A 223 -11.97 -2.08 6.65
CA MET A 223 -11.15 -3.04 5.92
C MET A 223 -9.78 -3.13 6.56
N LEU A 224 -9.27 -4.34 6.68
CA LEU A 224 -7.90 -4.64 7.09
C LEU A 224 -7.12 -5.09 5.86
N ALA A 225 -5.96 -4.50 5.63
CA ALA A 225 -4.95 -5.01 4.70
C ALA A 225 -3.69 -5.38 5.47
N ILE A 226 -3.20 -6.61 5.32
CA ILE A 226 -1.91 -7.06 5.85
C ILE A 226 -0.94 -7.14 4.68
N ASN A 227 0.17 -6.46 4.79
CA ASN A 227 1.08 -6.21 3.68
C ASN A 227 2.51 -6.69 3.97
N PRO A 228 2.95 -7.80 3.39
CA PRO A 228 4.36 -8.17 3.38
C PRO A 228 5.16 -7.40 2.31
N PHE A 229 4.47 -6.72 1.38
CA PHE A 229 5.11 -5.99 0.29
C PHE A 229 5.39 -4.56 0.73
N ARG A 230 6.63 -4.17 0.69
CA ARG A 230 7.03 -2.78 0.92
C ARG A 230 6.88 -1.99 -0.37
N CYS A 231 6.45 -0.73 -0.26
CA CYS A 231 6.31 0.16 -1.42
C CYS A 231 7.64 0.45 -2.12
N ASP A 232 8.76 0.34 -1.39
CA ASP A 232 10.13 0.62 -1.85
C ASP A 232 10.89 -0.62 -2.30
N MET A 233 10.21 -1.76 -2.54
CA MET A 233 10.82 -2.98 -3.06
C MET A 233 10.58 -3.13 -4.56
N SER A 234 11.51 -3.84 -5.23
CA SER A 234 11.30 -4.21 -6.63
C SER A 234 10.09 -5.12 -6.78
N PRO A 235 9.15 -4.78 -7.66
CA PRO A 235 7.97 -5.61 -7.93
C PRO A 235 8.31 -7.02 -8.41
N ALA A 236 9.46 -7.18 -9.07
CA ALA A 236 9.90 -8.46 -9.60
C ALA A 236 10.57 -9.37 -8.56
N ALA A 237 11.12 -8.78 -7.48
CA ALA A 237 11.89 -9.51 -6.47
C ALA A 237 11.07 -9.82 -5.20
N THR A 238 9.88 -9.25 -5.05
CA THR A 238 9.08 -9.40 -3.84
C THR A 238 8.26 -10.68 -3.88
N THR A 239 8.48 -11.55 -2.90
CA THR A 239 7.72 -12.80 -2.73
C THR A 239 6.98 -12.76 -1.40
N GLY A 240 5.70 -13.06 -1.43
CA GLY A 240 4.87 -13.09 -0.22
C GLY A 240 3.40 -13.21 -0.57
N VAL A 241 2.57 -13.32 0.46
CA VAL A 241 1.12 -13.31 0.31
C VAL A 241 0.56 -12.22 1.22
N SER A 242 -0.11 -11.25 0.63
CA SER A 242 -0.89 -10.25 1.34
C SER A 242 -2.35 -10.70 1.45
N LEU A 243 -3.06 -10.09 2.38
CA LEU A 243 -4.50 -10.33 2.53
C LEU A 243 -5.25 -9.01 2.72
N VAL A 244 -6.50 -9.00 2.26
CA VAL A 244 -7.47 -7.91 2.52
C VAL A 244 -8.76 -8.56 3.03
N THR A 245 -9.32 -8.02 4.10
CA THR A 245 -10.56 -8.56 4.68
C THR A 245 -11.36 -7.50 5.42
N SER A 246 -12.67 -7.71 5.49
CA SER A 246 -13.58 -6.98 6.37
C SER A 246 -14.11 -7.85 7.51
N ALA A 247 -13.55 -9.05 7.74
CA ALA A 247 -13.97 -9.95 8.80
C ALA A 247 -13.84 -9.25 10.17
N PRO A 248 -14.94 -9.11 10.94
CA PRO A 248 -14.94 -8.33 12.18
C PRO A 248 -13.92 -8.83 13.21
N GLU A 249 -13.69 -10.13 13.29
CA GLU A 249 -12.72 -10.75 14.20
C GLU A 249 -11.28 -10.30 13.87
N ALA A 250 -10.91 -10.27 12.58
CA ALA A 250 -9.59 -9.82 12.13
C ALA A 250 -9.42 -8.31 12.33
N VAL A 251 -10.42 -7.52 11.93
CA VAL A 251 -10.43 -6.06 12.09
C VAL A 251 -10.30 -5.69 13.57
N ASN A 252 -11.14 -6.26 14.45
CA ASN A 252 -11.14 -5.95 15.87
C ASN A 252 -9.84 -6.38 16.57
N ALA A 253 -9.24 -7.51 16.16
CA ALA A 253 -7.96 -7.95 16.71
C ALA A 253 -6.84 -6.95 16.39
N HIS A 254 -6.72 -6.53 15.12
CA HIS A 254 -5.70 -5.58 14.70
C HIS A 254 -5.94 -4.17 15.24
N GLN A 255 -7.21 -3.74 15.34
CA GLN A 255 -7.53 -2.46 15.96
C GLN A 255 -7.03 -2.39 17.41
N ARG A 256 -7.27 -3.44 18.22
CA ARG A 256 -6.74 -3.49 19.60
C ARG A 256 -5.22 -3.41 19.66
N VAL A 257 -4.51 -4.11 18.77
CA VAL A 257 -3.05 -4.04 18.70
C VAL A 257 -2.59 -2.63 18.35
N ILE A 258 -3.21 -2.00 17.34
CA ILE A 258 -2.91 -0.62 16.95
C ILE A 258 -3.16 0.36 18.10
N GLU A 259 -4.26 0.21 18.84
CA GLU A 259 -4.57 1.06 20.00
C GLU A 259 -3.53 0.93 21.13
N VAL A 260 -3.06 -0.28 21.41
CA VAL A 260 -1.99 -0.52 22.39
C VAL A 260 -0.68 0.12 21.92
N LEU A 261 -0.26 -0.15 20.70
CA LEU A 261 0.97 0.42 20.12
C LEU A 261 0.90 1.95 20.07
N TRP A 262 -0.26 2.51 19.72
CA TRP A 262 -0.46 3.96 19.73
C TRP A 262 -0.34 4.55 21.13
N ALA A 263 -0.90 3.89 22.14
CA ALA A 263 -0.81 4.35 23.54
C ALA A 263 0.64 4.39 24.04
N GLU A 264 1.44 3.40 23.67
CA GLU A 264 2.83 3.23 24.09
C GLU A 264 3.85 4.00 23.22
N SER A 265 3.44 4.44 22.03
CA SER A 265 4.33 5.11 21.08
C SER A 265 4.71 6.52 21.49
N CYS A 266 5.88 6.97 21.09
CA CYS A 266 6.37 8.34 21.23
C CYS A 266 5.67 9.27 20.24
N LYS A 267 5.22 10.46 20.68
CA LYS A 267 4.41 11.40 19.87
C LYS A 267 4.88 12.85 20.08
N GLY A 268 4.38 13.73 19.20
CA GLY A 268 4.59 15.17 19.32
C GLY A 268 6.06 15.57 19.29
N LYS A 269 6.42 16.58 20.07
CA LYS A 269 7.77 17.15 20.08
C LYS A 269 8.88 16.13 20.37
N GLU A 270 8.63 15.20 21.29
CA GLU A 270 9.61 14.13 21.61
C GLU A 270 9.89 13.25 20.39
N ALA A 271 8.86 12.86 19.65
CA ALA A 271 9.01 12.06 18.43
C ALA A 271 9.81 12.82 17.35
N ALA A 272 9.53 14.11 17.17
CA ALA A 272 10.27 14.95 16.23
C ALA A 272 11.74 15.11 16.61
N GLU A 273 12.04 15.30 17.90
CA GLU A 273 13.42 15.37 18.41
C GLU A 273 14.17 14.05 18.22
N ARG A 274 13.53 12.90 18.42
CA ARG A 274 14.10 11.58 18.13
C ARG A 274 14.44 11.43 16.65
N LEU A 275 13.53 11.81 15.75
CA LEU A 275 13.81 11.77 14.30
C LEU A 275 14.99 12.65 13.91
N ARG A 276 15.09 13.85 14.48
CA ARG A 276 16.25 14.73 14.24
C ARG A 276 17.56 14.16 14.78
N SER A 277 17.51 13.47 15.92
CA SER A 277 18.67 12.77 16.44
C SER A 277 19.14 11.67 15.50
N LEU A 278 18.23 10.85 14.98
CA LEU A 278 18.54 9.82 13.97
C LEU A 278 19.14 10.43 12.70
N LEU A 279 18.57 11.53 12.20
CA LEU A 279 19.11 12.26 11.05
C LEU A 279 20.54 12.73 11.30
N ALA A 280 20.83 13.29 12.48
CA ALA A 280 22.17 13.74 12.82
C ALA A 280 23.19 12.59 12.92
N GLN A 281 22.77 11.42 13.43
CA GLN A 281 23.62 10.22 13.55
C GLN A 281 23.94 9.63 12.16
N HIS A 282 23.03 9.75 11.21
CA HIS A 282 23.16 9.20 9.86
C HIS A 282 23.42 10.27 8.78
N ALA A 283 23.87 11.47 9.19
CA ALA A 283 24.20 12.54 8.25
C ALA A 283 25.22 12.05 7.20
N ILE A 284 24.88 12.25 5.93
CA ILE A 284 25.76 11.91 4.81
C ILE A 284 26.88 12.94 4.80
N GLN A 285 28.13 12.51 5.04
CA GLN A 285 29.30 13.33 4.89
C GLN A 285 29.62 13.59 3.42
#